data_dd02fd4f6be3e3949e35e0deaa25c08d
#
_entry.id   dd02fd4f6be3e3949e35e0deaa25c08d
#
_cell.length_a   1.000
_cell.length_b   1.000
_cell.length_c   1.000
_cell.angle_alpha   90.00
_cell.angle_beta   90.00
_cell.angle_gamma   90.00
#
_symmetry.space_group_name_H-M   'P 1'
#
loop_
_entity.id
_entity.type
_entity.pdbx_description
1 polymer ?
#
loop_
_entity_poly.entity_id
_entity_poly.type
_entity_poly.pdbx_seq_one_letter_code
_entity_poly.pdbx_strand_id
1 'polypeptide(L)'
;MKRSLTVSLAALLLSLYSVSCSSAPDAGRGTDADGFAEESVVAPALAEAGRAETGSPKEARGEAAPAPAVMYDYGASKSLPGTSGPRGGAPSSSGLKAGFSDDNEQFNYFVGFLEKYSDVPHYGYDISERITARVLDSAGKPVANAAVSVRADGKVLASGLSYADGSFRFYPAAVGARAGSLELRASAGGMGASATTRRDGPRVVELRLQGRRTLPDPLPLDLLFVMDTTGSMGEEIERLKATIEIIYDNLAALRPRPLIRLGLVLYKDLGDEYVTSVSPFTDDLDAFRAALEPVVASGGGDGPEDLESALDDAVNRMDWNRGGLRLAFVVTDAEAHLDYGRRYTYVDAANDARARAIKLYTIGTGGLPLEGEYLLRQLSQLTDARYIFLTYGESGESEGGAEGSVSHHTGSNYQTDKLEAIVIRFVKEEVAWLSDTPVLVDEDYFSARPVDEESRDETLGKLFVEAVGNLADYSTFRFGPEAPCVILPVSATGEGLGPSAEYFGERLVLAASEAGRWKPVERKELQRVLAELELQLSGLADPATAARAGELLGADLAVASSLYLRDGRYELFLRLVRVSTAEVLAVARAKIDKDLGL
;
A
#
# COMPACT_ATOMS: atom_id res chain seq x y z
N MET A 1 -48.86 22.23 -42.10
CA MET A 1 -49.87 21.18 -42.17
C MET A 1 -49.64 20.25 -41.01
N LYS A 2 -50.32 20.41 -39.85
CA LYS A 2 -51.59 19.70 -39.49
C LYS A 2 -51.34 18.19 -39.52
N ARG A 3 -51.37 17.39 -38.47
CA ARG A 3 -52.29 17.18 -37.32
C ARG A 3 -51.59 16.24 -36.34
N SER A 4 -51.54 16.38 -35.05
CA SER A 4 -52.58 16.42 -34.00
C SER A 4 -53.08 15.05 -33.53
N LEU A 5 -52.89 14.86 -32.18
CA LEU A 5 -53.72 14.14 -31.19
C LEU A 5 -53.78 12.57 -31.31
N THR A 6 -53.68 11.84 -30.21
CA THR A 6 -54.64 11.80 -29.09
C THR A 6 -54.08 11.07 -27.86
N VAL A 7 -54.52 11.57 -26.71
CA VAL A 7 -54.47 11.09 -25.36
C VAL A 7 -55.46 9.94 -25.14
N SER A 8 -55.17 8.99 -24.28
CA SER A 8 -56.21 8.27 -23.51
C SER A 8 -55.72 7.83 -22.14
N LEU A 9 -56.42 8.36 -21.21
CA LEU A 9 -56.45 8.16 -19.76
C LEU A 9 -57.48 7.06 -19.46
N ALA A 10 -57.18 6.11 -18.57
CA ALA A 10 -58.20 5.40 -17.83
C ALA A 10 -57.68 4.92 -16.48
N ALA A 11 -58.39 5.33 -15.50
CA ALA A 11 -58.19 5.25 -14.08
C ALA A 11 -58.95 4.05 -13.45
N LEU A 12 -58.62 3.81 -12.19
CA LEU A 12 -59.42 3.32 -11.08
C LEU A 12 -59.75 1.83 -10.97
N LEU A 13 -59.33 1.19 -9.87
CA LEU A 13 -60.26 0.77 -8.81
C LEU A 13 -59.53 0.27 -7.55
N LEU A 14 -59.87 0.89 -6.46
CA LEU A 14 -59.65 0.45 -5.06
C LEU A 14 -60.50 -0.79 -4.73
N SER A 15 -60.02 -1.66 -3.84
CA SER A 15 -60.87 -2.34 -2.86
C SER A 15 -60.13 -2.61 -1.56
N LEU A 16 -60.62 -1.96 -0.54
CA LEU A 16 -60.39 -2.18 0.89
C LEU A 16 -61.12 -3.46 1.33
N TYR A 17 -60.49 -4.24 2.20
CA TYR A 17 -61.20 -5.02 3.19
C TYR A 17 -60.45 -5.03 4.53
N SER A 18 -61.08 -4.43 5.51
CA SER A 18 -60.79 -4.47 6.95
C SER A 18 -61.67 -5.53 7.60
N VAL A 19 -61.34 -5.86 8.84
CA VAL A 19 -62.10 -6.57 9.94
C VAL A 19 -61.31 -7.79 10.41
N SER A 20 -61.07 -8.10 11.67
CA SER A 20 -61.37 -7.53 13.01
C SER A 20 -60.74 -8.49 14.05
N CYS A 21 -60.50 -7.98 15.25
CA CYS A 21 -59.99 -8.63 16.45
C CYS A 21 -60.76 -9.89 16.87
N SER A 22 -60.07 -10.84 17.53
CA SER A 22 -60.53 -11.36 18.83
C SER A 22 -59.47 -12.28 19.54
N SER A 23 -59.14 -11.88 20.77
CA SER A 23 -58.91 -12.66 22.01
C SER A 23 -58.10 -13.93 22.04
N ALA A 24 -57.11 -13.95 22.95
CA ALA A 24 -56.40 -15.10 23.55
C ALA A 24 -57.36 -16.00 24.38
N PRO A 25 -56.95 -17.24 24.79
CA PRO A 25 -55.96 -17.42 25.84
C PRO A 25 -55.02 -18.68 25.72
N ASP A 26 -53.88 -18.52 26.35
CA ASP A 26 -53.14 -19.37 27.33
C ASP A 26 -52.73 -20.81 27.04
N ALA A 27 -51.43 -21.07 27.44
CA ALA A 27 -50.78 -22.28 27.91
C ALA A 27 -50.20 -23.29 26.91
N GLY A 28 -48.88 -23.41 26.97
CA GLY A 28 -48.17 -24.62 26.52
C GLY A 28 -46.68 -24.45 26.20
N ARG A 29 -45.84 -24.73 27.19
CA ARG A 29 -44.37 -24.88 27.13
C ARG A 29 -43.88 -25.59 25.86
N GLY A 30 -42.78 -25.03 25.29
CA GLY A 30 -41.94 -25.71 24.32
C GLY A 30 -40.74 -24.82 24.01
N THR A 31 -39.65 -25.09 24.70
CA THR A 31 -38.29 -24.56 24.47
C THR A 31 -37.81 -24.88 23.07
N ASP A 32 -37.38 -23.88 22.33
CA ASP A 32 -36.20 -23.95 21.44
C ASP A 32 -35.86 -22.52 21.02
N ALA A 33 -34.92 -21.96 21.76
CA ALA A 33 -34.25 -20.70 21.42
C ALA A 33 -33.00 -21.06 20.60
N ASP A 34 -33.08 -20.96 19.30
CA ASP A 34 -31.90 -20.88 18.46
C ASP A 34 -31.30 -19.46 18.61
N GLY A 35 -30.48 -19.34 19.64
CA GLY A 35 -29.58 -18.20 19.82
C GLY A 35 -28.46 -18.28 18.78
N PHE A 36 -28.41 -17.31 17.88
CA PHE A 36 -27.19 -17.05 17.13
C PHE A 36 -26.12 -16.63 18.13
N ALA A 37 -25.25 -17.57 18.48
CA ALA A 37 -24.04 -17.27 19.23
C ALA A 37 -23.13 -16.40 18.35
N GLU A 38 -22.81 -15.21 18.86
CA GLU A 38 -21.65 -14.44 18.40
C GLU A 38 -20.39 -15.28 18.65
N GLU A 39 -19.91 -15.96 17.61
CA GLU A 39 -18.60 -16.56 17.60
C GLU A 39 -17.57 -15.43 17.59
N SER A 40 -16.97 -15.16 18.74
CA SER A 40 -15.76 -14.36 18.84
C SER A 40 -14.70 -15.01 17.96
N VAL A 41 -14.27 -14.29 16.91
CA VAL A 41 -13.19 -14.70 16.01
C VAL A 41 -11.87 -14.62 16.79
N VAL A 42 -11.50 -15.74 17.40
CA VAL A 42 -10.15 -15.93 17.94
C VAL A 42 -9.29 -16.41 16.77
N ALA A 43 -8.25 -15.67 16.47
CA ALA A 43 -7.24 -16.10 15.51
C ALA A 43 -6.67 -17.48 15.93
N PRO A 44 -6.47 -18.42 15.01
CA PRO A 44 -5.89 -19.70 15.38
C PRO A 44 -4.44 -19.50 15.83
N ALA A 45 -4.15 -19.87 17.09
CA ALA A 45 -2.79 -19.97 17.59
C ALA A 45 -1.98 -20.92 16.69
N LEU A 46 -0.82 -20.51 16.28
CA LEU A 46 0.15 -21.34 15.54
C LEU A 46 0.49 -22.57 16.39
N ALA A 47 0.29 -23.75 15.80
CA ALA A 47 0.58 -25.03 16.43
C ALA A 47 2.07 -25.13 16.75
N GLU A 48 2.39 -25.47 18.01
CA GLU A 48 3.72 -25.82 18.48
C GLU A 48 4.31 -26.95 17.60
N ALA A 49 5.39 -26.65 16.90
CA ALA A 49 6.22 -27.66 16.27
C ALA A 49 7.06 -28.35 17.36
N GLY A 50 6.77 -29.63 17.60
CA GLY A 50 7.39 -30.44 18.60
C GLY A 50 8.92 -30.50 18.48
N ARG A 51 9.57 -30.27 19.62
CA ARG A 51 11.00 -30.51 19.87
C ARG A 51 11.26 -32.02 19.75
N ALA A 52 11.99 -32.42 18.73
CA ALA A 52 12.63 -33.74 18.71
C ALA A 52 14.01 -33.63 19.37
N GLU A 53 14.14 -34.24 20.54
CA GLU A 53 15.44 -34.54 21.16
C GLU A 53 16.13 -35.62 20.33
N THR A 54 17.34 -35.32 19.82
CA THR A 54 18.27 -36.37 19.45
C THR A 54 19.66 -36.02 20.01
N GLY A 55 20.22 -37.04 20.67
CA GLY A 55 21.38 -37.02 21.48
C GLY A 55 22.68 -36.65 20.77
N SER A 56 23.58 -36.17 21.57
CA SER A 56 25.00 -35.93 21.27
C SER A 56 25.76 -37.18 20.90
N PRO A 57 26.81 -37.03 20.12
CA PRO A 57 28.08 -37.68 20.43
C PRO A 57 29.21 -36.65 20.65
N LYS A 58 30.05 -36.99 21.60
CA LYS A 58 31.31 -36.33 22.00
C LYS A 58 32.43 -36.54 20.98
N GLU A 59 33.40 -35.58 21.09
CA GLU A 59 34.83 -35.61 20.66
C GLU A 59 35.09 -35.20 19.20
N ALA A 60 35.92 -34.18 18.92
CA ALA A 60 37.31 -33.99 19.31
C ALA A 60 37.79 -32.53 19.08
N ARG A 61 38.76 -32.14 19.90
CA ARG A 61 39.50 -30.88 19.90
C ARG A 61 40.16 -30.53 18.55
N GLY A 62 40.06 -29.23 18.19
CA GLY A 62 40.95 -28.55 17.26
C GLY A 62 40.88 -27.06 17.57
N GLU A 63 41.86 -26.54 18.31
CA GLU A 63 42.06 -25.12 18.55
C GLU A 63 42.38 -24.42 17.23
N ALA A 64 41.54 -23.50 16.81
CA ALA A 64 41.87 -22.46 15.83
C ALA A 64 41.70 -21.10 16.51
N ALA A 65 42.76 -20.30 16.48
CA ALA A 65 42.87 -18.99 17.10
C ALA A 65 41.80 -18.01 16.55
N PRO A 66 41.29 -17.07 17.39
CA PRO A 66 40.31 -16.09 16.95
C PRO A 66 40.97 -15.04 16.03
N ALA A 67 40.31 -14.73 14.93
CA ALA A 67 40.62 -13.60 14.07
C ALA A 67 40.35 -12.29 14.86
N PRO A 68 41.14 -11.22 14.63
CA PRO A 68 41.00 -9.99 15.38
C PRO A 68 39.67 -9.29 15.05
N ALA A 69 38.94 -8.97 16.11
CA ALA A 69 37.76 -8.08 16.04
C ALA A 69 38.23 -6.70 15.56
N VAL A 70 37.62 -6.24 14.48
CA VAL A 70 37.75 -4.85 14.04
C VAL A 70 36.85 -4.02 14.94
N MET A 71 37.43 -3.40 15.95
CA MET A 71 36.78 -2.35 16.75
C MET A 71 36.65 -1.12 15.86
N TYR A 72 35.44 -0.71 15.54
CA TYR A 72 35.19 0.64 15.07
C TYR A 72 35.21 1.59 16.27
N ASP A 73 36.24 2.43 16.28
CA ASP A 73 36.42 3.50 17.27
C ASP A 73 35.44 4.64 16.97
N TYR A 74 34.41 4.76 17.78
CA TYR A 74 33.53 5.93 17.77
C TYR A 74 34.26 7.08 18.45
N GLY A 75 35.00 7.85 17.62
CA GLY A 75 35.70 9.04 18.06
C GLY A 75 34.74 10.11 18.53
N ALA A 76 34.79 10.40 19.82
CA ALA A 76 34.10 11.51 20.46
C ALA A 76 34.36 12.85 19.73
N SER A 77 33.33 13.47 19.19
CA SER A 77 33.37 14.82 18.64
C SER A 77 33.60 15.84 19.74
N LYS A 78 34.73 16.50 19.69
CA LYS A 78 35.04 17.66 20.53
C LYS A 78 34.25 18.87 20.05
N SER A 79 33.35 19.37 20.88
CA SER A 79 32.68 20.65 20.72
C SER A 79 33.67 21.81 20.76
N LEU A 80 33.65 22.65 19.74
CA LEU A 80 34.28 23.98 19.72
C LEU A 80 33.28 25.03 20.19
N PRO A 81 33.72 26.07 20.95
CA PRO A 81 32.81 27.04 21.57
C PRO A 81 32.29 28.05 20.59
N GLY A 82 30.96 28.24 20.64
CA GLY A 82 30.22 29.16 19.82
C GLY A 82 30.38 30.63 20.18
N THR A 83 30.17 31.48 19.21
CA THR A 83 29.92 32.91 19.37
C THR A 83 28.44 33.20 19.21
N SER A 84 27.85 33.66 20.29
CA SER A 84 26.45 34.11 20.38
C SER A 84 26.26 35.45 19.67
N GLY A 85 25.23 35.53 18.80
CA GLY A 85 24.65 36.79 18.33
C GLY A 85 23.14 36.60 18.11
N PRO A 86 22.27 37.51 18.59
CA PRO A 86 20.84 37.35 18.50
C PRO A 86 20.34 37.74 17.11
N ARG A 87 19.73 36.82 16.40
CA ARG A 87 18.90 37.12 15.22
C ARG A 87 17.48 36.60 15.47
N GLY A 88 16.57 37.54 15.78
CA GLY A 88 15.15 37.31 15.61
C GLY A 88 14.87 37.14 14.12
N GLY A 89 14.66 35.91 13.69
CA GLY A 89 14.09 35.57 12.41
C GLY A 89 12.71 35.02 12.65
N ALA A 90 11.72 35.43 11.85
CA ALA A 90 10.42 34.75 11.78
C ALA A 90 10.65 33.25 11.56
N PRO A 91 9.76 32.35 12.07
CA PRO A 91 9.92 30.93 11.86
C PRO A 91 9.92 30.64 10.36
N SER A 92 11.08 30.33 9.83
CA SER A 92 11.21 29.78 8.49
C SER A 92 10.48 28.45 8.49
N SER A 93 9.58 28.25 7.53
CA SER A 93 8.99 26.95 7.27
C SER A 93 10.11 25.92 7.26
N SER A 94 10.15 25.01 8.24
CA SER A 94 11.18 23.99 8.35
C SER A 94 11.20 23.20 7.04
N GLY A 95 12.34 23.09 6.42
CA GLY A 95 12.54 22.44 5.13
C GLY A 95 12.49 20.91 5.16
N LEU A 96 11.81 20.31 6.14
CA LEU A 96 11.64 18.87 6.22
C LEU A 96 10.83 18.38 5.02
N LYS A 97 11.48 17.65 4.15
CA LYS A 97 10.86 16.91 3.05
C LYS A 97 10.76 15.45 3.46
N ALA A 98 9.70 14.79 3.02
CA ALA A 98 9.53 13.36 3.17
C ALA A 98 9.42 12.72 1.78
N GLY A 99 9.93 11.50 1.67
CA GLY A 99 9.68 10.64 0.53
C GLY A 99 8.84 9.45 0.94
N PHE A 100 8.30 8.72 0.00
CA PHE A 100 7.60 7.47 0.28
C PHE A 100 7.81 6.43 -0.81
N SER A 101 7.71 5.16 -0.38
CA SER A 101 7.73 3.98 -1.26
C SER A 101 6.43 3.20 -1.07
N ASP A 102 5.79 2.82 -2.18
CA ASP A 102 4.65 1.91 -2.18
C ASP A 102 5.10 0.48 -2.53
N ASP A 103 5.48 -0.28 -1.52
CA ASP A 103 5.97 -1.65 -1.67
C ASP A 103 4.87 -2.64 -2.09
N ASN A 104 3.62 -2.23 -2.05
CA ASN A 104 2.50 -2.99 -2.60
C ASN A 104 2.34 -2.78 -4.10
N GLU A 105 2.54 -1.57 -4.60
CA GLU A 105 2.57 -1.28 -6.03
C GLU A 105 3.88 -1.77 -6.66
N GLN A 106 5.02 -1.59 -5.98
CA GLN A 106 6.35 -2.04 -6.40
C GLN A 106 6.67 -3.46 -5.90
N PHE A 107 5.70 -4.34 -5.94
CA PHE A 107 5.79 -5.65 -5.27
C PHE A 107 7.02 -6.47 -5.66
N ASN A 108 7.33 -6.56 -6.94
CA ASN A 108 8.50 -7.30 -7.43
C ASN A 108 9.83 -6.70 -6.91
N TYR A 109 9.91 -5.37 -6.92
CA TYR A 109 11.05 -4.66 -6.38
C TYR A 109 11.22 -4.93 -4.88
N PHE A 110 10.12 -4.86 -4.13
CA PHE A 110 10.13 -5.12 -2.69
C PHE A 110 10.54 -6.56 -2.35
N VAL A 111 10.05 -7.57 -3.09
CA VAL A 111 10.50 -8.95 -2.90
C VAL A 111 12.01 -9.07 -3.16
N GLY A 112 12.52 -8.38 -4.20
CA GLY A 112 13.96 -8.32 -4.46
C GLY A 112 14.76 -7.62 -3.34
N PHE A 113 14.19 -6.58 -2.72
CA PHE A 113 14.76 -5.93 -1.54
C PHE A 113 14.85 -6.90 -0.36
N LEU A 114 13.78 -7.63 -0.05
CA LEU A 114 13.79 -8.62 1.04
C LEU A 114 14.81 -9.75 0.82
N GLU A 115 14.96 -10.21 -0.42
CA GLU A 115 15.96 -11.22 -0.76
C GLU A 115 17.39 -10.70 -0.65
N LYS A 116 17.62 -9.48 -1.14
CA LYS A 116 18.95 -8.84 -1.09
C LYS A 116 19.44 -8.64 0.34
N TYR A 117 18.55 -8.34 1.26
CA TYR A 117 18.86 -8.04 2.65
C TYR A 117 18.34 -9.12 3.61
N SER A 118 18.27 -10.37 3.16
CA SER A 118 17.76 -11.50 3.94
C SER A 118 18.59 -11.84 5.19
N ASP A 119 19.80 -11.32 5.31
CA ASP A 119 20.66 -11.50 6.50
C ASP A 119 20.27 -10.55 7.67
N VAL A 120 19.45 -9.53 7.39
CA VAL A 120 18.93 -8.64 8.44
C VAL A 120 18.04 -9.43 9.41
N PRO A 121 18.19 -9.24 10.74
CA PRO A 121 17.30 -9.87 11.71
C PRO A 121 15.83 -9.54 11.45
N HIS A 122 14.99 -10.55 11.26
CA HIS A 122 13.57 -10.40 11.02
C HIS A 122 12.80 -11.69 11.31
N TYR A 123 11.48 -11.58 11.51
CA TYR A 123 10.61 -12.76 11.54
C TYR A 123 10.20 -13.13 10.11
N GLY A 124 10.33 -14.42 9.78
CA GLY A 124 10.04 -14.91 8.45
C GLY A 124 8.54 -14.85 8.12
N TYR A 125 8.20 -14.17 7.03
CA TYR A 125 6.85 -14.14 6.47
C TYR A 125 6.93 -14.15 4.93
N ASP A 126 6.61 -15.29 4.34
CA ASP A 126 6.79 -15.49 2.90
C ASP A 126 5.66 -14.84 2.09
N ILE A 127 5.97 -13.70 1.48
CA ILE A 127 5.07 -12.94 0.61
C ILE A 127 5.25 -13.23 -0.88
N SER A 128 6.11 -14.19 -1.27
CA SER A 128 6.46 -14.49 -2.67
C SER A 128 5.24 -14.80 -3.54
N GLU A 129 4.16 -15.29 -2.92
CA GLU A 129 2.87 -15.50 -3.56
C GLU A 129 1.82 -14.57 -2.95
N ARG A 130 1.28 -13.66 -3.76
CA ARG A 130 0.23 -12.74 -3.35
C ARG A 130 -1.05 -12.97 -4.16
N ILE A 131 -2.19 -13.12 -3.47
CA ILE A 131 -3.54 -13.14 -4.06
C ILE A 131 -4.34 -12.02 -3.41
N THR A 132 -4.97 -11.20 -4.23
CA THR A 132 -5.81 -10.08 -3.79
C THR A 132 -7.27 -10.39 -4.08
N ALA A 133 -8.10 -10.52 -3.04
CA ALA A 133 -9.54 -10.44 -3.18
C ALA A 133 -9.94 -8.98 -3.33
N ARG A 134 -10.77 -8.64 -4.32
CA ARG A 134 -11.34 -7.30 -4.50
C ARG A 134 -12.84 -7.37 -4.35
N VAL A 135 -13.36 -6.82 -3.25
CA VAL A 135 -14.79 -6.82 -2.95
C VAL A 135 -15.44 -5.60 -3.57
N LEU A 136 -16.37 -5.83 -4.48
CA LEU A 136 -17.09 -4.80 -5.22
C LEU A 136 -18.60 -4.95 -4.99
N ASP A 137 -19.31 -3.84 -5.02
CA ASP A 137 -20.78 -3.83 -5.04
C ASP A 137 -21.35 -4.12 -6.45
N SER A 138 -22.66 -4.13 -6.60
CA SER A 138 -23.32 -4.38 -7.89
C SER A 138 -23.04 -3.30 -8.93
N ALA A 139 -22.61 -2.11 -8.54
CA ALA A 139 -22.24 -1.00 -9.42
C ALA A 139 -20.72 -0.98 -9.73
N GLY A 140 -19.95 -1.94 -9.20
CA GLY A 140 -18.49 -1.99 -9.36
C GLY A 140 -17.73 -1.05 -8.44
N LYS A 141 -18.38 -0.50 -7.40
CA LYS A 141 -17.74 0.33 -6.40
C LYS A 141 -17.09 -0.56 -5.32
N PRO A 142 -15.92 -0.19 -4.77
CA PRO A 142 -15.27 -0.96 -3.73
C PRO A 142 -16.12 -0.99 -2.46
N VAL A 143 -16.09 -2.11 -1.75
CA VAL A 143 -16.80 -2.27 -0.48
C VAL A 143 -15.77 -2.42 0.63
N ALA A 144 -15.64 -1.38 1.46
CA ALA A 144 -14.81 -1.39 2.65
C ALA A 144 -15.44 -2.18 3.78
N ASN A 145 -14.63 -2.68 4.68
CA ASN A 145 -15.07 -3.40 5.88
C ASN A 145 -15.96 -4.64 5.58
N ALA A 146 -15.91 -5.17 4.37
CA ALA A 146 -16.54 -6.45 4.07
C ALA A 146 -15.75 -7.58 4.75
N ALA A 147 -16.43 -8.49 5.43
CA ALA A 147 -15.80 -9.68 5.98
C ALA A 147 -15.35 -10.60 4.84
N VAL A 148 -14.05 -10.87 4.78
CA VAL A 148 -13.43 -11.73 3.76
C VAL A 148 -12.83 -12.96 4.43
N SER A 149 -12.97 -14.14 3.81
CA SER A 149 -12.27 -15.36 4.24
C SER A 149 -11.73 -16.12 3.05
N VAL A 150 -10.54 -16.70 3.23
CA VAL A 150 -9.89 -17.60 2.28
C VAL A 150 -9.86 -19.00 2.88
N ARG A 151 -10.34 -19.97 2.13
CA ARG A 151 -10.48 -21.36 2.58
C ARG A 151 -9.81 -22.31 1.60
N ALA A 152 -9.31 -23.41 2.15
CA ALA A 152 -8.86 -24.55 1.36
C ALA A 152 -9.18 -25.84 2.13
N ASP A 153 -9.60 -26.89 1.43
CA ASP A 153 -9.92 -28.20 2.03
C ASP A 153 -10.86 -28.11 3.25
N GLY A 154 -11.83 -27.18 3.19
CA GLY A 154 -12.79 -26.92 4.26
C GLY A 154 -12.27 -26.10 5.45
N LYS A 155 -10.97 -25.79 5.51
CA LYS A 155 -10.34 -24.99 6.58
C LYS A 155 -10.22 -23.53 6.19
N VAL A 156 -10.41 -22.63 7.15
CA VAL A 156 -10.09 -21.19 6.98
C VAL A 156 -8.58 -21.04 7.09
N LEU A 157 -7.96 -20.44 6.07
CA LEU A 157 -6.54 -20.12 6.02
C LEU A 157 -6.25 -18.68 6.44
N ALA A 158 -7.16 -17.76 6.11
CA ALA A 158 -7.11 -16.37 6.51
C ALA A 158 -8.52 -15.78 6.54
N SER A 159 -8.72 -14.78 7.39
CA SER A 159 -9.95 -13.99 7.45
C SER A 159 -9.62 -12.57 7.89
N GLY A 160 -10.49 -11.60 7.54
CA GLY A 160 -10.36 -10.23 7.93
C GLY A 160 -11.37 -9.35 7.22
N LEU A 161 -11.11 -8.04 7.23
CA LEU A 161 -11.94 -7.02 6.60
C LEU A 161 -11.24 -6.48 5.35
N SER A 162 -12.02 -6.12 4.34
CA SER A 162 -11.49 -5.40 3.17
C SER A 162 -11.15 -3.95 3.52
N TYR A 163 -10.10 -3.42 2.92
CA TYR A 163 -9.70 -2.02 3.00
C TYR A 163 -10.66 -1.09 2.23
N ALA A 164 -10.40 0.21 2.24
CA ALA A 164 -11.25 1.22 1.60
C ALA A 164 -11.45 0.98 0.09
N ASP A 165 -10.41 0.52 -0.60
CA ASP A 165 -10.40 0.15 -2.01
C ASP A 165 -11.06 -1.21 -2.31
N GLY A 166 -11.63 -1.86 -1.29
CA GLY A 166 -12.24 -3.19 -1.36
C GLY A 166 -11.25 -4.35 -1.36
N SER A 167 -9.95 -4.10 -1.24
CA SER A 167 -8.93 -5.16 -1.30
C SER A 167 -8.79 -5.91 0.03
N PHE A 168 -8.43 -7.18 -0.08
CA PHE A 168 -7.93 -8.04 1.01
C PHE A 168 -6.83 -8.91 0.44
N ARG A 169 -5.61 -8.77 0.96
CA ARG A 169 -4.44 -9.52 0.47
C ARG A 169 -4.21 -10.78 1.29
N PHE A 170 -3.89 -11.86 0.59
CA PHE A 170 -3.61 -13.17 1.15
C PHE A 170 -2.29 -13.71 0.58
N TYR A 171 -1.48 -14.32 1.44
CA TYR A 171 -0.16 -14.86 1.10
C TYR A 171 -0.15 -16.38 1.35
N PRO A 172 -0.43 -17.20 0.32
CA PRO A 172 -0.53 -18.65 0.47
C PRO A 172 0.72 -19.30 1.05
N ALA A 173 1.90 -18.83 0.66
CA ALA A 173 3.17 -19.37 1.13
C ALA A 173 3.38 -19.12 2.64
N ALA A 174 3.03 -17.93 3.15
CA ALA A 174 3.18 -17.57 4.55
C ALA A 174 2.38 -18.48 5.50
N VAL A 175 1.22 -18.97 5.05
CA VAL A 175 0.36 -19.87 5.86
C VAL A 175 0.57 -21.34 5.53
N GLY A 176 1.61 -21.68 4.77
CA GLY A 176 1.93 -23.06 4.39
C GLY A 176 0.82 -23.74 3.58
N ALA A 177 0.01 -22.98 2.83
CA ALA A 177 -1.08 -23.52 2.03
C ALA A 177 -0.52 -24.47 0.95
N ARG A 178 -0.97 -25.71 0.96
CA ARG A 178 -0.56 -26.74 -0.04
C ARG A 178 -1.63 -27.01 -1.09
N ALA A 179 -2.85 -26.56 -0.84
CA ALA A 179 -3.98 -26.76 -1.74
C ALA A 179 -3.78 -26.01 -3.06
N GLY A 180 -4.03 -26.66 -4.18
CA GLY A 180 -3.98 -26.06 -5.50
C GLY A 180 -5.20 -25.16 -5.81
N SER A 181 -6.27 -25.24 -5.01
CA SER A 181 -7.51 -24.47 -5.17
C SER A 181 -7.89 -23.78 -3.87
N LEU A 182 -8.27 -22.51 -3.97
CA LEU A 182 -8.65 -21.64 -2.86
C LEU A 182 -10.09 -21.13 -3.09
N GLU A 183 -10.92 -21.19 -2.07
CA GLU A 183 -12.23 -20.57 -2.06
C GLU A 183 -12.16 -19.24 -1.30
N LEU A 184 -12.52 -18.15 -1.96
CA LEU A 184 -12.64 -16.83 -1.37
C LEU A 184 -14.10 -16.50 -1.15
N ARG A 185 -14.45 -15.97 0.01
CA ARG A 185 -15.80 -15.52 0.33
C ARG A 185 -15.74 -14.11 0.88
N ALA A 186 -16.72 -13.30 0.50
CA ALA A 186 -16.91 -11.96 1.06
C ALA A 186 -18.37 -11.75 1.47
N SER A 187 -18.59 -10.98 2.54
CA SER A 187 -19.93 -10.57 2.96
C SER A 187 -19.92 -9.16 3.57
N ALA A 188 -20.97 -8.38 3.28
CA ALA A 188 -21.23 -7.07 3.86
C ALA A 188 -22.72 -6.76 3.80
N GLY A 189 -23.30 -6.20 4.88
CA GLY A 189 -24.69 -5.75 4.91
C GLY A 189 -25.72 -6.83 4.53
N GLY A 190 -25.48 -8.09 4.92
CA GLY A 190 -26.35 -9.23 4.57
C GLY A 190 -26.16 -9.75 3.13
N MET A 191 -25.30 -9.16 2.33
CA MET A 191 -24.95 -9.59 0.98
C MET A 191 -23.71 -10.49 1.02
N GLY A 192 -23.61 -11.46 0.11
CA GLY A 192 -22.47 -12.38 0.04
C GLY A 192 -22.03 -12.63 -1.40
N ALA A 193 -20.75 -12.95 -1.56
CA ALA A 193 -20.17 -13.44 -2.81
C ALA A 193 -19.11 -14.48 -2.52
N SER A 194 -18.89 -15.41 -3.46
CA SER A 194 -17.80 -16.38 -3.38
C SER A 194 -17.19 -16.61 -4.76
N ALA A 195 -15.91 -16.89 -4.79
CA ALA A 195 -15.18 -17.29 -5.98
C ALA A 195 -14.15 -18.36 -5.63
N THR A 196 -13.83 -19.20 -6.60
CA THR A 196 -12.74 -20.17 -6.48
C THR A 196 -11.63 -19.78 -7.42
N THR A 197 -10.41 -19.76 -6.93
CA THR A 197 -9.21 -19.52 -7.75
C THR A 197 -8.20 -20.64 -7.56
N ARG A 198 -7.31 -20.79 -8.52
CA ARG A 198 -6.15 -21.66 -8.36
C ARG A 198 -4.98 -20.87 -7.79
N ARG A 199 -4.10 -21.55 -7.05
CA ARG A 199 -2.87 -20.92 -6.51
C ARG A 199 -1.95 -20.37 -7.62
N ASP A 200 -1.91 -21.04 -8.77
CA ASP A 200 -1.20 -20.64 -9.98
C ASP A 200 -2.05 -19.80 -10.96
N GLY A 201 -3.28 -19.46 -10.58
CA GLY A 201 -4.23 -18.70 -11.38
C GLY A 201 -4.07 -17.17 -11.25
N PRO A 202 -5.14 -16.43 -11.58
CA PRO A 202 -5.17 -14.98 -11.46
C PRO A 202 -4.82 -14.49 -10.05
N ARG A 203 -4.05 -13.39 -9.98
CA ARG A 203 -3.62 -12.79 -8.72
C ARG A 203 -4.65 -11.86 -8.10
N VAL A 204 -5.61 -11.38 -8.90
CA VAL A 204 -6.74 -10.57 -8.44
C VAL A 204 -8.02 -11.36 -8.65
N VAL A 205 -8.82 -11.50 -7.61
CA VAL A 205 -10.09 -12.23 -7.61
C VAL A 205 -11.20 -11.28 -7.20
N GLU A 206 -12.08 -10.93 -8.13
CA GLU A 206 -13.24 -10.08 -7.84
C GLU A 206 -14.36 -10.86 -7.14
N LEU A 207 -14.88 -10.29 -6.06
CA LEU A 207 -16.01 -10.77 -5.30
C LEU A 207 -17.14 -9.72 -5.37
N ARG A 208 -18.07 -9.89 -6.32
CA ARG A 208 -19.18 -8.96 -6.54
C ARG A 208 -20.36 -9.28 -5.65
N LEU A 209 -20.67 -8.38 -4.72
CA LEU A 209 -21.89 -8.43 -3.91
C LEU A 209 -23.11 -8.04 -4.75
N GLN A 210 -24.27 -8.63 -4.44
CA GLN A 210 -25.48 -8.46 -5.25
C GLN A 210 -26.25 -7.16 -5.03
N GLY A 211 -25.82 -6.29 -4.09
CA GLY A 211 -26.44 -5.00 -3.79
C GLY A 211 -25.42 -3.87 -3.84
N ARG A 212 -25.89 -2.64 -3.70
CA ARG A 212 -25.02 -1.46 -3.57
C ARG A 212 -24.45 -1.35 -2.17
N ARG A 213 -23.22 -0.86 -2.07
CA ARG A 213 -22.60 -0.52 -0.79
C ARG A 213 -23.39 0.58 -0.08
N THR A 214 -23.40 0.55 1.24
CA THR A 214 -23.86 1.65 2.08
C THR A 214 -22.65 2.30 2.71
N LEU A 215 -22.49 3.61 2.51
CA LEU A 215 -21.43 4.37 3.14
C LEU A 215 -21.94 4.97 4.45
N PRO A 216 -21.12 4.98 5.50
CA PRO A 216 -21.46 5.68 6.74
C PRO A 216 -21.46 7.20 6.49
N ASP A 217 -22.42 7.91 7.12
CA ASP A 217 -22.50 9.36 7.10
C ASP A 217 -22.85 9.87 8.50
N PRO A 218 -21.92 10.58 9.19
CA PRO A 218 -20.56 10.91 8.75
C PRO A 218 -19.64 9.68 8.68
N LEU A 219 -18.60 9.74 7.82
CA LEU A 219 -17.58 8.71 7.68
C LEU A 219 -16.66 8.74 8.91
N PRO A 220 -16.61 7.69 9.75
CA PRO A 220 -15.65 7.64 10.84
C PRO A 220 -14.23 7.48 10.31
N LEU A 221 -13.30 8.26 10.90
CA LEU A 221 -11.87 8.25 10.55
C LEU A 221 -11.05 8.28 11.84
N ASP A 222 -10.39 7.19 12.13
CA ASP A 222 -9.46 7.08 13.25
C ASP A 222 -8.03 7.25 12.74
N LEU A 223 -7.31 8.21 13.32
CA LEU A 223 -5.89 8.45 13.07
C LEU A 223 -5.12 8.23 14.36
N LEU A 224 -4.22 7.27 14.36
CA LEU A 224 -3.33 6.96 15.47
C LEU A 224 -1.91 7.38 15.13
N PHE A 225 -1.25 8.08 16.03
CA PHE A 225 0.18 8.31 15.97
C PHE A 225 0.87 7.37 16.98
N VAL A 226 1.77 6.53 16.48
CA VAL A 226 2.63 5.66 17.29
C VAL A 226 4.02 6.25 17.21
N MET A 227 4.51 6.82 18.30
CA MET A 227 5.72 7.63 18.27
C MET A 227 6.76 7.06 19.23
N ASP A 228 7.92 6.82 18.68
CA ASP A 228 9.15 6.75 19.44
C ASP A 228 9.40 8.10 20.13
N THR A 229 9.74 8.04 21.40
CA THR A 229 10.00 9.23 22.23
C THR A 229 11.35 9.17 22.94
N THR A 230 12.25 8.37 22.41
CA THR A 230 13.65 8.34 22.87
C THR A 230 14.40 9.61 22.50
N GLY A 231 15.61 9.77 22.99
CA GLY A 231 16.33 11.05 22.98
C GLY A 231 16.58 11.66 21.61
N SER A 232 16.66 10.83 20.56
CA SER A 232 16.90 11.24 19.17
C SER A 232 15.67 11.89 18.49
N MET A 233 14.44 11.60 18.95
CA MET A 233 13.19 11.94 18.31
C MET A 233 12.65 13.37 18.56
N GLY A 234 13.49 14.28 19.07
CA GLY A 234 13.05 15.62 19.46
C GLY A 234 12.46 16.45 18.34
N GLU A 235 13.03 16.39 17.15
CA GLU A 235 12.64 17.18 16.00
C GLU A 235 11.30 16.71 15.43
N GLU A 236 11.08 15.39 15.37
CA GLU A 236 9.86 14.76 14.89
C GLU A 236 8.66 15.04 15.81
N ILE A 237 8.88 15.01 17.12
CA ILE A 237 7.87 15.34 18.13
C ILE A 237 7.44 16.81 17.96
N GLU A 238 8.39 17.75 17.91
CA GLU A 238 8.10 19.17 17.71
C GLU A 238 7.43 19.41 16.35
N ARG A 239 7.81 18.65 15.33
CA ARG A 239 7.16 18.73 14.02
C ARG A 239 5.70 18.30 14.07
N LEU A 240 5.38 17.19 14.72
CA LEU A 240 3.99 16.77 14.88
C LEU A 240 3.17 17.81 15.66
N LYS A 241 3.71 18.36 16.76
CA LYS A 241 3.08 19.46 17.50
C LYS A 241 2.76 20.65 16.61
N ALA A 242 3.68 21.02 15.73
CA ALA A 242 3.53 22.16 14.83
C ALA A 242 2.54 21.93 13.68
N THR A 243 2.33 20.67 13.25
CA THR A 243 1.59 20.36 12.01
C THR A 243 0.24 19.68 12.24
N ILE A 244 -0.04 19.20 13.44
CA ILE A 244 -1.28 18.45 13.71
C ILE A 244 -2.56 19.25 13.41
N GLU A 245 -2.57 20.55 13.66
CA GLU A 245 -3.69 21.42 13.31
C GLU A 245 -3.89 21.51 11.80
N ILE A 246 -2.79 21.65 11.05
CA ILE A 246 -2.82 21.72 9.59
C ILE A 246 -3.38 20.39 9.02
N ILE A 247 -2.95 19.26 9.57
CA ILE A 247 -3.48 17.95 9.20
C ILE A 247 -4.98 17.88 9.46
N TYR A 248 -5.39 18.20 10.70
CA TYR A 248 -6.79 18.13 11.12
C TYR A 248 -7.69 19.02 10.27
N ASP A 249 -7.33 20.30 10.06
CA ASP A 249 -8.12 21.26 9.31
C ASP A 249 -8.31 20.84 7.84
N ASN A 250 -7.24 20.33 7.21
CA ASN A 250 -7.32 19.82 5.85
C ASN A 250 -8.25 18.60 5.74
N LEU A 251 -8.22 17.71 6.73
CA LEU A 251 -9.07 16.53 6.74
C LEU A 251 -10.53 16.89 7.08
N ALA A 252 -10.76 17.83 8.01
CA ALA A 252 -12.09 18.35 8.34
C ALA A 252 -12.76 19.10 7.17
N ALA A 253 -11.96 19.63 6.23
CA ALA A 253 -12.45 20.27 5.02
C ALA A 253 -12.90 19.28 3.93
N LEU A 254 -12.61 18.00 4.03
CA LEU A 254 -12.99 16.96 3.05
C LEU A 254 -14.51 16.85 2.88
N ARG A 255 -14.93 16.38 1.71
CA ARG A 255 -16.34 16.09 1.41
C ARG A 255 -16.47 14.68 0.83
N PRO A 256 -17.20 13.76 1.48
CA PRO A 256 -17.97 13.96 2.73
C PRO A 256 -17.03 14.26 3.91
N ARG A 257 -17.52 15.08 4.86
CA ARG A 257 -16.74 15.44 6.05
C ARG A 257 -16.59 14.21 6.95
N PRO A 258 -15.35 13.76 7.25
CA PRO A 258 -15.14 12.65 8.17
C PRO A 258 -15.39 13.06 9.62
N LEU A 259 -15.80 12.09 10.43
CA LEU A 259 -15.76 12.19 11.89
C LEU A 259 -14.38 11.71 12.35
N ILE A 260 -13.49 12.67 12.60
CA ILE A 260 -12.08 12.41 12.90
C ILE A 260 -11.93 12.14 14.39
N ARG A 261 -11.26 11.04 14.75
CA ARG A 261 -10.72 10.80 16.09
C ARG A 261 -9.19 10.66 16.00
N LEU A 262 -8.50 11.32 16.93
CA LEU A 262 -7.03 11.28 17.04
C LEU A 262 -6.66 10.46 18.27
N GLY A 263 -5.64 9.62 18.17
CA GLY A 263 -5.10 8.83 19.27
C GLY A 263 -3.57 8.84 19.26
N LEU A 264 -2.95 8.52 20.39
CA LEU A 264 -1.50 8.55 20.55
C LEU A 264 -1.03 7.33 21.36
N VAL A 265 -0.02 6.65 20.84
CA VAL A 265 0.77 5.64 21.55
C VAL A 265 2.22 6.10 21.52
N LEU A 266 2.77 6.38 22.69
CA LEU A 266 4.19 6.72 22.85
C LEU A 266 4.95 5.49 23.31
N TYR A 267 6.19 5.34 22.86
CA TYR A 267 7.02 4.24 23.34
C TYR A 267 8.49 4.64 23.50
N LYS A 268 9.20 3.85 24.27
CA LYS A 268 10.63 3.88 24.53
C LYS A 268 11.12 2.45 24.71
N ASP A 269 12.30 2.30 25.27
CA ASP A 269 12.85 0.98 25.55
C ASP A 269 12.62 0.50 27.00
N LEU A 270 12.96 -0.78 27.26
CA LEU A 270 12.94 -1.36 28.60
C LEU A 270 13.94 -0.66 29.51
N GLY A 271 13.45 -0.17 30.66
CA GLY A 271 14.25 0.52 31.63
C GLY A 271 14.15 2.03 31.60
N ASP A 272 13.52 2.58 30.60
CA ASP A 272 13.16 3.99 30.51
C ASP A 272 11.99 4.36 31.45
N GLU A 273 11.55 5.60 31.43
CA GLU A 273 10.43 6.12 32.24
C GLU A 273 9.15 5.31 32.04
N TYR A 274 8.91 4.87 30.80
CA TYR A 274 7.82 3.97 30.40
C TYR A 274 8.26 3.15 29.18
N VAL A 275 7.69 1.98 29.00
CA VAL A 275 7.81 1.22 27.76
C VAL A 275 6.79 1.74 26.75
N THR A 276 5.53 1.87 27.17
CA THR A 276 4.46 2.46 26.36
C THR A 276 3.59 3.40 27.19
N SER A 277 3.03 4.41 26.53
CA SER A 277 2.03 5.33 27.10
C SER A 277 0.93 5.57 26.09
N VAL A 278 -0.34 5.30 26.47
CA VAL A 278 -1.48 5.29 25.57
C VAL A 278 -2.44 6.43 25.89
N SER A 279 -2.69 7.32 24.93
CA SER A 279 -3.79 8.29 24.94
C SER A 279 -4.90 7.79 24.04
N PRO A 280 -6.11 7.52 24.56
CA PRO A 280 -7.21 6.94 23.78
C PRO A 280 -7.67 7.88 22.66
N PHE A 281 -8.43 7.34 21.70
CA PHE A 281 -9.03 8.16 20.64
C PHE A 281 -9.96 9.23 21.20
N THR A 282 -9.82 10.45 20.70
CA THR A 282 -10.68 11.60 20.99
C THR A 282 -11.06 12.34 19.71
N ASP A 283 -12.27 12.88 19.63
CA ASP A 283 -12.73 13.78 18.57
C ASP A 283 -12.51 15.27 18.92
N ASP A 284 -11.96 15.52 20.11
CA ASP A 284 -11.58 16.85 20.59
C ASP A 284 -10.09 17.12 20.28
N LEU A 285 -9.83 18.02 19.32
CA LEU A 285 -8.47 18.41 18.92
C LEU A 285 -7.68 19.06 20.06
N ASP A 286 -8.34 19.87 20.91
CA ASP A 286 -7.67 20.54 22.03
C ASP A 286 -7.27 19.53 23.11
N ALA A 287 -8.11 18.51 23.34
CA ALA A 287 -7.76 17.40 24.24
C ALA A 287 -6.58 16.58 23.69
N PHE A 288 -6.53 16.33 22.39
CA PHE A 288 -5.38 15.65 21.76
C PHE A 288 -4.10 16.48 21.86
N ARG A 289 -4.17 17.78 21.58
CA ARG A 289 -3.03 18.69 21.72
C ARG A 289 -2.52 18.75 23.16
N ALA A 290 -3.42 18.82 24.14
CA ALA A 290 -3.06 18.79 25.54
C ALA A 290 -2.33 17.50 25.97
N ALA A 291 -2.64 16.37 25.32
CA ALA A 291 -1.92 15.11 25.54
C ALA A 291 -0.54 15.10 24.84
N LEU A 292 -0.43 15.75 23.67
CA LEU A 292 0.81 15.81 22.88
C LEU A 292 1.80 16.85 23.39
N GLU A 293 1.34 17.99 23.91
CA GLU A 293 2.17 19.13 24.33
C GLU A 293 3.28 18.77 25.33
N PRO A 294 3.03 17.94 26.40
CA PRO A 294 4.08 17.59 27.36
C PRO A 294 5.07 16.55 26.84
N VAL A 295 4.84 15.95 25.68
CA VAL A 295 5.71 14.90 25.13
C VAL A 295 7.05 15.50 24.76
N VAL A 296 8.13 14.96 25.30
CA VAL A 296 9.51 15.36 25.00
C VAL A 296 10.36 14.13 24.74
N ALA A 297 11.32 14.28 23.86
CA ALA A 297 12.31 13.25 23.61
C ALA A 297 13.22 13.09 24.84
N SER A 298 13.32 11.87 25.36
CA SER A 298 14.23 11.56 26.51
C SER A 298 14.38 10.06 26.65
N GLY A 299 15.48 9.62 27.29
CA GLY A 299 15.79 8.20 27.44
C GLY A 299 16.43 7.63 26.18
N GLY A 300 16.34 6.31 26.00
CA GLY A 300 17.12 5.57 25.01
C GLY A 300 18.57 5.39 25.50
N GLY A 301 19.05 4.17 25.61
CA GLY A 301 20.40 3.87 26.12
C GLY A 301 21.27 3.17 25.11
N ASP A 302 20.65 2.47 24.19
CA ASP A 302 21.20 1.74 23.05
C ASP A 302 20.44 2.08 21.78
N GLY A 303 20.74 1.42 20.67
CA GLY A 303 20.14 1.77 19.39
C GLY A 303 18.72 1.24 19.19
N PRO A 304 18.42 -0.06 19.46
CA PRO A 304 17.09 -0.63 19.29
C PRO A 304 16.10 -0.15 20.36
N GLU A 305 14.79 -0.13 19.98
CA GLU A 305 13.71 0.31 20.87
C GLU A 305 12.55 -0.71 20.89
N ASP A 306 11.67 -0.67 21.91
CA ASP A 306 10.59 -1.66 22.07
C ASP A 306 9.35 -1.35 21.23
N LEU A 307 9.52 -1.33 19.91
CA LEU A 307 8.43 -1.10 18.94
C LEU A 307 7.35 -2.20 19.02
N GLU A 308 7.70 -3.45 19.33
CA GLU A 308 6.71 -4.55 19.39
C GLU A 308 5.66 -4.32 20.47
N SER A 309 6.03 -3.78 21.62
CA SER A 309 5.09 -3.40 22.68
C SER A 309 4.16 -2.25 22.23
N ALA A 310 4.70 -1.27 21.51
CA ALA A 310 3.90 -0.18 20.98
C ALA A 310 2.90 -0.66 19.91
N LEU A 311 3.29 -1.60 19.06
CA LEU A 311 2.40 -2.20 18.06
C LEU A 311 1.30 -3.05 18.71
N ASP A 312 1.59 -3.78 19.80
CA ASP A 312 0.55 -4.50 20.55
C ASP A 312 -0.49 -3.51 21.11
N ASP A 313 -0.05 -2.43 21.74
CA ASP A 313 -0.95 -1.39 22.24
C ASP A 313 -1.75 -0.73 21.11
N ALA A 314 -1.10 -0.37 20.01
CA ALA A 314 -1.73 0.27 18.87
C ALA A 314 -2.82 -0.61 18.24
N VAL A 315 -2.57 -1.89 18.08
CA VAL A 315 -3.50 -2.80 17.42
C VAL A 315 -4.54 -3.34 18.39
N ASN A 316 -4.17 -3.72 19.62
CA ASN A 316 -5.03 -4.49 20.52
C ASN A 316 -5.66 -3.68 21.65
N ARG A 317 -5.05 -2.57 22.11
CA ARG A 317 -5.59 -1.76 23.20
C ARG A 317 -6.38 -0.53 22.76
N MET A 318 -6.11 -0.01 21.55
CA MET A 318 -6.86 1.10 20.99
C MET A 318 -8.28 0.68 20.57
N ASP A 319 -9.27 1.49 20.95
CA ASP A 319 -10.68 1.25 20.59
C ASP A 319 -11.00 1.78 19.18
N TRP A 320 -10.57 1.03 18.18
CA TRP A 320 -10.79 1.34 16.78
C TRP A 320 -12.25 1.29 16.35
N ASN A 321 -12.71 2.28 15.59
CA ASN A 321 -14.05 2.27 15.01
C ASN A 321 -14.19 1.19 13.94
N ARG A 322 -15.12 0.25 14.15
CA ARG A 322 -15.29 -0.92 13.25
C ARG A 322 -15.88 -0.57 11.89
N GLY A 323 -16.57 0.56 11.77
CA GLY A 323 -17.29 0.94 10.54
C GLY A 323 -16.58 2.00 9.70
N GLY A 324 -15.40 2.48 10.11
CA GLY A 324 -14.70 3.59 9.48
C GLY A 324 -13.35 3.20 8.88
N LEU A 325 -12.57 4.23 8.58
CA LEU A 325 -11.17 4.14 8.22
C LEU A 325 -10.30 4.09 9.48
N ARG A 326 -9.28 3.25 9.47
CA ARG A 326 -8.36 3.03 10.59
C ARG A 326 -6.93 3.14 10.08
N LEU A 327 -6.28 4.25 10.40
CA LEU A 327 -4.95 4.58 9.90
C LEU A 327 -4.02 4.88 11.08
N ALA A 328 -2.87 4.22 11.12
CA ALA A 328 -1.82 4.51 12.09
C ALA A 328 -0.57 4.98 11.37
N PHE A 329 0.12 5.96 11.96
CA PHE A 329 1.41 6.46 11.52
C PHE A 329 2.44 6.12 12.60
N VAL A 330 3.34 5.20 12.28
CA VAL A 330 4.39 4.69 13.19
C VAL A 330 5.68 5.43 12.86
N VAL A 331 6.22 6.18 13.82
CA VAL A 331 7.35 7.09 13.61
C VAL A 331 8.52 6.67 14.51
N THR A 332 9.69 6.42 13.92
CA THR A 332 10.91 6.04 14.65
C THR A 332 12.17 6.29 13.81
N ASP A 333 13.30 6.47 14.49
CA ASP A 333 14.64 6.51 13.92
C ASP A 333 15.51 5.30 14.32
N ALA A 334 14.91 4.31 15.00
CA ALA A 334 15.59 3.15 15.53
C ALA A 334 15.03 1.82 15.00
N GLU A 335 15.86 0.78 14.98
CA GLU A 335 15.41 -0.60 14.78
C GLU A 335 14.66 -1.12 16.02
N ALA A 336 13.87 -2.19 15.81
CA ALA A 336 13.15 -2.81 16.91
C ALA A 336 13.98 -3.88 17.63
N HIS A 337 13.84 -3.98 18.96
CA HIS A 337 14.34 -5.11 19.74
C HIS A 337 13.58 -6.40 19.39
N LEU A 338 14.17 -7.27 18.58
CA LEU A 338 13.66 -8.61 18.28
C LEU A 338 14.17 -9.69 19.24
N ASP A 339 15.14 -9.37 20.07
CA ASP A 339 15.80 -10.25 21.03
C ASP A 339 15.12 -10.32 22.40
N TYR A 340 14.12 -9.47 22.66
CA TYR A 340 13.32 -9.52 23.90
C TYR A 340 12.43 -10.76 24.02
N GLY A 341 12.31 -11.55 22.95
CA GLY A 341 11.51 -12.77 22.94
C GLY A 341 10.03 -12.51 23.22
N ARG A 342 9.50 -11.40 22.73
CA ARG A 342 8.09 -11.06 22.85
C ARG A 342 7.23 -12.16 22.24
N ARG A 343 6.10 -12.46 22.86
CA ARG A 343 5.14 -13.43 22.30
C ARG A 343 4.34 -12.85 21.13
N TYR A 344 4.08 -11.55 21.20
CA TYR A 344 3.40 -10.80 20.16
C TYR A 344 4.46 -10.04 19.38
N THR A 345 4.65 -10.47 18.15
CA THR A 345 5.70 -9.95 17.26
C THR A 345 5.14 -8.88 16.32
N TYR A 346 6.02 -8.12 15.65
CA TYR A 346 5.57 -7.18 14.63
C TYR A 346 4.82 -7.87 13.48
N VAL A 347 5.12 -9.14 13.19
CA VAL A 347 4.38 -9.92 12.19
C VAL A 347 2.98 -10.27 12.69
N ASP A 348 2.82 -10.58 13.97
CA ASP A 348 1.49 -10.78 14.58
C ASP A 348 0.70 -9.48 14.53
N ALA A 349 1.32 -8.34 14.88
CA ALA A 349 0.71 -7.02 14.80
C ALA A 349 0.25 -6.68 13.37
N ALA A 350 1.09 -6.95 12.37
CA ALA A 350 0.73 -6.74 10.96
C ALA A 350 -0.44 -7.64 10.52
N ASN A 351 -0.49 -8.91 10.95
CA ASN A 351 -1.57 -9.83 10.63
C ASN A 351 -2.89 -9.41 11.30
N ASP A 352 -2.85 -9.03 12.57
CA ASP A 352 -4.03 -8.56 13.31
C ASP A 352 -4.53 -7.21 12.79
N ALA A 353 -3.63 -6.28 12.47
CA ALA A 353 -3.97 -5.02 11.81
C ALA A 353 -4.65 -5.26 10.47
N ARG A 354 -4.10 -6.15 9.62
CA ARG A 354 -4.70 -6.54 8.35
C ARG A 354 -6.07 -7.18 8.54
N ALA A 355 -6.23 -8.07 9.52
CA ALA A 355 -7.52 -8.71 9.81
C ALA A 355 -8.61 -7.70 10.18
N ARG A 356 -8.23 -6.56 10.77
CA ARG A 356 -9.12 -5.47 11.17
C ARG A 356 -9.14 -4.31 10.19
N ALA A 357 -8.49 -4.42 9.02
CA ALA A 357 -8.27 -3.37 8.04
C ALA A 357 -7.71 -2.07 8.67
N ILE A 358 -6.73 -2.20 9.56
CA ILE A 358 -5.91 -1.10 10.06
C ILE A 358 -4.70 -0.98 9.14
N LYS A 359 -4.44 0.21 8.60
CA LYS A 359 -3.23 0.50 7.83
C LYS A 359 -2.15 1.06 8.74
N LEU A 360 -0.96 0.49 8.70
CA LEU A 360 0.21 0.95 9.45
C LEU A 360 1.17 1.65 8.48
N TYR A 361 1.00 2.95 8.27
CA TYR A 361 1.98 3.78 7.58
C TYR A 361 3.19 3.95 8.48
N THR A 362 4.37 3.58 8.01
CA THR A 362 5.59 3.67 8.81
C THR A 362 6.46 4.81 8.32
N ILE A 363 7.06 5.55 9.24
CA ILE A 363 7.86 6.74 8.99
C ILE A 363 9.23 6.53 9.61
N GLY A 364 10.23 6.30 8.75
CA GLY A 364 11.63 6.24 9.17
C GLY A 364 12.26 7.62 9.17
N THR A 365 12.97 7.97 10.23
CA THR A 365 13.58 9.31 10.41
C THR A 365 15.06 9.22 10.76
N GLY A 366 15.74 10.32 10.88
CA GLY A 366 16.96 10.57 11.62
C GLY A 366 18.19 9.69 11.37
N GLY A 367 18.22 8.89 10.33
CA GLY A 367 19.31 7.95 10.10
C GLY A 367 18.98 6.51 10.50
N LEU A 368 17.68 6.18 10.45
CA LEU A 368 17.17 4.82 10.66
C LEU A 368 18.08 3.79 9.98
N PRO A 369 18.62 2.79 10.70
CA PRO A 369 19.46 1.76 10.12
C PRO A 369 18.66 0.83 9.20
N LEU A 370 19.37 0.05 8.37
CA LEU A 370 18.76 -0.88 7.42
C LEU A 370 17.82 -1.88 8.08
N GLU A 371 18.14 -2.32 9.28
CA GLU A 371 17.35 -3.22 10.11
C GLU A 371 15.98 -2.63 10.43
N GLY A 372 15.96 -1.36 10.81
CA GLY A 372 14.72 -0.62 11.05
C GLY A 372 13.92 -0.41 9.76
N GLU A 373 14.56 0.04 8.66
CA GLU A 373 13.89 0.18 7.37
C GLU A 373 13.27 -1.14 6.89
N TYR A 374 14.01 -2.24 7.01
CA TYR A 374 13.54 -3.57 6.59
C TYR A 374 12.24 -3.96 7.29
N LEU A 375 12.18 -3.78 8.61
CA LEU A 375 11.01 -4.08 9.42
C LEU A 375 9.84 -3.12 9.12
N LEU A 376 10.09 -1.82 9.07
CA LEU A 376 9.07 -0.81 8.81
C LEU A 376 8.42 -1.01 7.43
N ARG A 377 9.21 -1.36 6.42
CA ARG A 377 8.70 -1.67 5.08
C ARG A 377 7.85 -2.95 5.06
N GLN A 378 8.23 -3.98 5.82
CA GLN A 378 7.39 -5.17 5.97
C GLN A 378 6.05 -4.84 6.63
N LEU A 379 6.05 -4.03 7.71
CA LEU A 379 4.82 -3.60 8.39
C LEU A 379 3.87 -2.87 7.45
N SER A 380 4.39 -1.87 6.72
CA SER A 380 3.58 -1.11 5.77
C SER A 380 3.03 -2.00 4.66
N GLN A 381 3.89 -2.83 4.07
CA GLN A 381 3.51 -3.69 2.96
C GLN A 381 2.44 -4.72 3.37
N LEU A 382 2.58 -5.35 4.54
CA LEU A 382 1.63 -6.35 5.04
C LEU A 382 0.26 -5.77 5.39
N THR A 383 0.20 -4.47 5.73
CA THR A 383 -1.02 -3.77 6.13
C THR A 383 -1.60 -2.86 5.05
N ASP A 384 -1.16 -3.01 3.80
CA ASP A 384 -1.64 -2.23 2.65
C ASP A 384 -1.39 -0.72 2.79
N ALA A 385 -0.33 -0.35 3.49
CA ALA A 385 0.13 1.01 3.69
C ALA A 385 1.44 1.27 2.93
N ARG A 386 2.06 2.43 3.17
CA ARG A 386 3.31 2.87 2.53
C ARG A 386 4.37 3.16 3.57
N TYR A 387 5.62 2.91 3.20
CA TYR A 387 6.78 3.35 3.94
C TYR A 387 7.13 4.79 3.56
N ILE A 388 7.28 5.65 4.56
CA ILE A 388 7.65 7.05 4.47
C ILE A 388 9.03 7.20 5.10
N PHE A 389 9.87 8.04 4.52
CA PHE A 389 11.17 8.38 5.09
C PHE A 389 11.37 9.90 5.04
N LEU A 390 11.99 10.44 6.06
CA LEU A 390 12.29 11.87 6.11
C LEU A 390 13.62 12.16 5.41
N THR A 391 13.64 13.28 4.70
CA THR A 391 14.85 13.84 4.09
C THR A 391 15.05 15.24 4.65
N TYR A 392 16.24 15.53 5.10
CA TYR A 392 16.59 16.80 5.72
C TYR A 392 17.40 17.65 4.73
N GLY A 393 17.14 18.98 4.69
CA GLY A 393 17.84 19.92 3.82
C GLY A 393 17.17 20.18 2.46
N GLU A 394 17.62 21.24 1.76
CA GLU A 394 17.05 21.68 0.47
C GLU A 394 17.32 20.70 -0.68
N SER A 395 18.37 19.89 -0.56
CA SER A 395 18.79 18.91 -1.57
C SER A 395 18.35 17.48 -1.23
N GLY A 396 17.58 17.27 -0.15
CA GLY A 396 17.21 15.95 0.34
C GLY A 396 18.30 15.31 1.20
N GLU A 397 19.22 16.10 1.73
CA GLU A 397 20.28 15.70 2.64
C GLU A 397 19.81 15.87 4.09
N SER A 398 20.15 14.91 4.94
CA SER A 398 19.85 14.96 6.38
C SER A 398 20.78 15.95 7.08
N GLU A 399 20.24 16.94 7.81
CA GLU A 399 21.05 17.80 8.70
C GLU A 399 21.47 17.08 10.00
N GLY A 400 20.81 15.98 10.34
CA GLY A 400 21.08 15.17 11.53
C GLY A 400 21.90 13.89 11.30
N GLY A 401 22.18 13.52 10.06
CA GLY A 401 22.99 12.36 9.66
C GLY A 401 24.20 12.75 8.82
N ALA A 402 25.02 11.77 8.40
CA ALA A 402 26.07 12.00 7.43
C ALA A 402 25.48 12.50 6.10
N GLU A 403 26.15 13.46 5.44
CA GLU A 403 25.75 13.97 4.11
C GLU A 403 25.38 12.81 3.18
N GLY A 404 24.18 12.84 2.60
CA GLY A 404 23.65 11.79 1.72
C GLY A 404 23.00 10.62 2.44
N SER A 405 22.84 10.62 3.79
CA SER A 405 22.07 9.59 4.48
C SER A 405 20.56 9.82 4.28
N VAL A 406 19.97 9.01 3.44
CA VAL A 406 18.52 8.86 3.31
C VAL A 406 18.20 7.50 3.90
N SER A 407 17.31 7.42 4.87
CA SER A 407 16.81 6.13 5.42
C SER A 407 15.99 5.38 4.38
N HIS A 408 16.62 5.11 3.21
CA HIS A 408 15.95 4.54 2.07
C HIS A 408 16.93 3.87 1.11
N HIS A 409 16.78 2.57 0.92
CA HIS A 409 17.68 1.74 0.12
C HIS A 409 17.11 1.38 -1.26
N THR A 410 16.12 2.10 -1.75
CA THR A 410 15.45 1.84 -3.05
C THR A 410 15.92 2.75 -4.18
N GLY A 411 17.05 3.44 -4.03
CA GLY A 411 17.59 4.35 -5.05
C GLY A 411 16.68 5.55 -5.32
N SER A 412 16.43 5.90 -6.58
CA SER A 412 15.60 7.03 -6.99
C SER A 412 14.11 6.71 -7.14
N ASN A 413 13.67 5.52 -6.73
CA ASN A 413 12.30 5.05 -6.95
C ASN A 413 11.34 5.50 -5.83
N TYR A 414 11.22 6.80 -5.62
CA TYR A 414 10.37 7.42 -4.60
C TYR A 414 9.88 8.81 -5.02
N GLN A 415 8.79 9.26 -4.37
CA GLN A 415 8.25 10.62 -4.51
C GLN A 415 8.51 11.42 -3.23
N THR A 416 8.78 12.72 -3.35
CA THR A 416 9.05 13.59 -2.20
C THR A 416 8.02 14.71 -2.08
N ASP A 417 7.65 15.04 -0.83
CA ASP A 417 6.80 16.17 -0.46
C ASP A 417 7.03 16.53 1.02
N LYS A 418 6.32 17.53 1.53
CA LYS A 418 6.29 17.82 2.97
C LYS A 418 5.56 16.68 3.72
N LEU A 419 6.05 16.34 4.90
CA LEU A 419 5.48 15.23 5.70
C LEU A 419 3.97 15.39 5.93
N GLU A 420 3.53 16.58 6.35
CA GLU A 420 2.11 16.84 6.56
C GLU A 420 1.29 16.69 5.26
N ALA A 421 1.86 17.08 4.12
CA ALA A 421 1.22 16.92 2.82
C ALA A 421 1.06 15.43 2.45
N ILE A 422 2.06 14.61 2.74
CA ILE A 422 2.01 13.15 2.52
C ILE A 422 0.93 12.51 3.41
N VAL A 423 0.87 12.85 4.70
CA VAL A 423 -0.15 12.35 5.63
C VAL A 423 -1.55 12.73 5.13
N ILE A 424 -1.77 14.02 4.83
CA ILE A 424 -3.04 14.52 4.30
C ILE A 424 -3.42 13.79 3.02
N ARG A 425 -2.48 13.61 2.10
CA ARG A 425 -2.69 12.92 0.83
C ARG A 425 -3.13 11.47 1.03
N PHE A 426 -2.44 10.70 1.87
CA PHE A 426 -2.79 9.30 2.10
C PHE A 426 -4.17 9.15 2.72
N VAL A 427 -4.52 10.01 3.67
CA VAL A 427 -5.88 10.03 4.21
C VAL A 427 -6.91 10.42 3.15
N LYS A 428 -6.63 11.42 2.30
CA LYS A 428 -7.51 11.81 1.19
C LYS A 428 -7.74 10.65 0.22
N GLU A 429 -6.69 9.89 -0.12
CA GLU A 429 -6.80 8.73 -1.00
C GLU A 429 -7.73 7.65 -0.41
N GLU A 430 -7.62 7.37 0.88
CA GLU A 430 -8.52 6.43 1.57
C GLU A 430 -9.97 6.92 1.61
N VAL A 431 -10.18 8.20 1.90
CA VAL A 431 -11.52 8.82 1.89
C VAL A 431 -12.12 8.82 0.48
N ALA A 432 -11.29 9.02 -0.56
CA ALA A 432 -11.75 9.04 -1.95
C ALA A 432 -12.39 7.72 -2.38
N TRP A 433 -11.89 6.58 -1.91
CA TRP A 433 -12.52 5.29 -2.17
C TRP A 433 -13.94 5.18 -1.61
N LEU A 434 -14.22 5.89 -0.51
CA LEU A 434 -15.49 5.90 0.19
C LEU A 434 -16.34 7.14 -0.15
N SER A 435 -16.02 7.86 -1.20
CA SER A 435 -16.79 8.98 -1.72
C SER A 435 -17.42 8.63 -3.06
N ASP A 436 -18.65 9.08 -3.29
CA ASP A 436 -19.30 9.03 -4.61
C ASP A 436 -19.03 10.30 -5.44
N THR A 437 -18.50 11.34 -4.79
CA THR A 437 -18.00 12.55 -5.45
C THR A 437 -16.48 12.44 -5.66
N PRO A 438 -15.94 12.87 -6.83
CA PRO A 438 -14.50 12.88 -7.02
C PRO A 438 -13.82 13.74 -5.95
N VAL A 439 -12.99 13.13 -5.11
CA VAL A 439 -12.03 13.87 -4.30
C VAL A 439 -10.88 14.15 -5.24
N LEU A 440 -10.65 15.44 -5.55
CA LEU A 440 -9.57 15.84 -6.46
C LEU A 440 -8.23 15.50 -5.79
N VAL A 441 -7.56 14.54 -6.38
CA VAL A 441 -6.15 14.18 -6.09
C VAL A 441 -5.28 14.71 -7.23
N ASP A 442 -5.70 15.79 -7.88
CA ASP A 442 -4.92 16.44 -8.92
C ASP A 442 -3.95 17.46 -8.30
N GLU A 443 -2.86 16.95 -7.73
CA GLU A 443 -1.65 17.73 -7.61
C GLU A 443 -0.65 17.14 -8.61
N ASP A 444 -0.42 17.86 -9.72
CA ASP A 444 0.60 17.53 -10.72
C ASP A 444 1.99 17.73 -10.11
N TYR A 445 2.64 16.65 -9.68
CA TYR A 445 3.97 16.68 -9.06
C TYR A 445 5.13 16.76 -10.05
N PHE A 446 4.86 16.81 -11.34
CA PHE A 446 5.89 16.95 -12.37
C PHE A 446 5.64 18.17 -13.27
N SER A 447 6.14 19.34 -12.86
CA SER A 447 6.44 20.39 -13.82
C SER A 447 7.88 20.17 -14.32
N ALA A 448 8.02 19.58 -15.50
CA ALA A 448 9.30 19.56 -16.18
C ALA A 448 9.76 21.00 -16.43
N ARG A 449 10.97 21.37 -15.99
CA ARG A 449 11.60 22.63 -16.40
C ARG A 449 11.97 22.53 -17.88
N PRO A 450 11.86 23.62 -18.67
CA PRO A 450 12.29 23.61 -20.06
C PRO A 450 13.80 23.36 -20.12
N VAL A 451 14.19 22.34 -20.85
CA VAL A 451 15.56 21.87 -21.03
C VAL A 451 15.98 22.20 -22.46
N ASP A 452 17.26 22.50 -22.69
CA ASP A 452 17.82 22.82 -23.99
C ASP A 452 17.80 21.61 -24.97
N GLU A 453 18.02 21.87 -26.26
CA GLU A 453 17.79 20.90 -27.34
C GLU A 453 18.60 19.59 -27.22
N GLU A 454 19.79 19.65 -26.67
CA GLU A 454 20.71 18.50 -26.56
C GLU A 454 20.26 17.47 -25.52
N SER A 455 19.48 17.90 -24.51
CA SER A 455 18.98 17.04 -23.45
C SER A 455 17.58 16.47 -23.70
N ARG A 456 16.88 16.88 -24.77
CA ARG A 456 15.51 16.42 -25.07
C ARG A 456 15.44 14.92 -25.31
N ASP A 457 16.36 14.40 -26.13
CA ASP A 457 16.40 12.98 -26.49
C ASP A 457 16.82 12.11 -25.30
N GLU A 458 17.76 12.62 -24.49
CA GLU A 458 18.17 11.99 -23.24
C GLU A 458 17.05 12.00 -22.20
N THR A 459 16.29 13.10 -22.08
CA THR A 459 15.14 13.22 -21.18
C THR A 459 14.03 12.26 -21.57
N LEU A 460 13.70 12.17 -22.87
CA LEU A 460 12.76 11.19 -23.39
C LEU A 460 13.21 9.75 -23.09
N GLY A 461 14.50 9.43 -23.33
CA GLY A 461 15.06 8.13 -23.02
C GLY A 461 14.86 7.78 -21.56
N LYS A 462 15.21 8.66 -20.64
CA LYS A 462 15.04 8.46 -19.19
C LYS A 462 13.56 8.24 -18.81
N LEU A 463 12.63 9.04 -19.36
CA LEU A 463 11.19 8.88 -19.11
C LEU A 463 10.66 7.51 -19.55
N PHE A 464 11.13 7.02 -20.70
CA PHE A 464 10.72 5.70 -21.18
C PHE A 464 11.34 4.57 -20.39
N VAL A 465 12.61 4.66 -19.99
CA VAL A 465 13.29 3.67 -19.12
C VAL A 465 12.62 3.63 -17.76
N GLU A 466 12.26 4.78 -17.20
CA GLU A 466 11.52 4.88 -15.94
C GLU A 466 10.11 4.26 -16.07
N ALA A 467 9.37 4.60 -17.11
CA ALA A 467 8.02 4.05 -17.32
C ALA A 467 8.03 2.53 -17.50
N VAL A 468 9.02 1.99 -18.19
CA VAL A 468 9.24 0.54 -18.34
C VAL A 468 9.68 -0.10 -17.03
N GLY A 469 10.58 0.54 -16.30
CA GLY A 469 11.00 0.12 -14.96
C GLY A 469 9.79 0.02 -14.01
N ASN A 470 8.94 1.04 -14.00
CA ASN A 470 7.73 1.07 -13.19
C ASN A 470 6.74 -0.07 -13.50
N LEU A 471 6.62 -0.50 -14.76
CA LEU A 471 5.81 -1.67 -15.10
C LEU A 471 6.31 -2.95 -14.43
N ALA A 472 7.63 -3.14 -14.36
CA ALA A 472 8.21 -4.29 -13.70
C ALA A 472 8.10 -4.17 -12.17
N ASP A 473 8.43 -3.02 -11.62
CA ASP A 473 8.49 -2.76 -10.18
C ASP A 473 7.09 -2.77 -9.54
N TYR A 474 6.07 -2.27 -10.24
CA TYR A 474 4.66 -2.23 -9.80
C TYR A 474 3.88 -3.51 -10.12
N SER A 475 4.53 -4.49 -10.74
CA SER A 475 3.87 -5.74 -11.08
C SER A 475 3.34 -6.48 -9.86
N THR A 476 2.07 -6.88 -9.94
CA THR A 476 1.43 -7.74 -8.92
C THR A 476 1.89 -9.20 -8.99
N PHE A 477 2.69 -9.54 -10.00
CA PHE A 477 3.20 -10.89 -10.23
C PHE A 477 4.73 -10.82 -10.35
N ARG A 478 5.42 -11.72 -9.63
CA ARG A 478 6.87 -11.81 -9.70
C ARG A 478 7.31 -12.53 -10.96
N PHE A 479 8.26 -11.94 -11.66
CA PHE A 479 8.97 -12.54 -12.79
C PHE A 479 10.46 -12.15 -12.73
N GLY A 480 11.30 -12.96 -13.37
CA GLY A 480 12.74 -12.70 -13.43
C GLY A 480 13.16 -11.97 -14.71
N PRO A 481 14.43 -11.54 -14.82
CA PRO A 481 14.94 -10.80 -15.97
C PRO A 481 14.98 -11.66 -17.27
N GLU A 482 14.89 -12.98 -17.15
CA GLU A 482 14.83 -13.89 -18.29
C GLU A 482 13.41 -14.14 -18.80
N ALA A 483 12.36 -13.57 -18.15
CA ALA A 483 10.98 -13.73 -18.59
C ALA A 483 10.80 -13.13 -20.00
N PRO A 484 10.34 -13.90 -20.98
CA PRO A 484 10.14 -13.39 -22.33
C PRO A 484 8.97 -12.40 -22.35
N CYS A 485 9.26 -11.16 -22.78
CA CYS A 485 8.28 -10.08 -22.86
C CYS A 485 8.25 -9.47 -24.27
N VAL A 486 7.06 -9.36 -24.84
CA VAL A 486 6.85 -8.66 -26.11
C VAL A 486 6.36 -7.23 -25.88
N ILE A 487 6.99 -6.27 -26.56
CA ILE A 487 6.52 -4.88 -26.61
C ILE A 487 5.65 -4.72 -27.86
N LEU A 488 4.36 -4.57 -27.66
CA LEU A 488 3.41 -4.40 -28.77
C LEU A 488 3.47 -2.96 -29.33
N PRO A 489 3.10 -2.75 -30.60
CA PRO A 489 2.98 -1.40 -31.16
C PRO A 489 2.07 -0.50 -30.32
N VAL A 490 2.43 0.77 -30.24
CA VAL A 490 1.62 1.76 -29.53
C VAL A 490 0.35 2.05 -30.32
N SER A 491 -0.79 1.87 -29.66
CA SER A 491 -2.11 2.20 -30.22
C SER A 491 -2.37 3.69 -30.11
N ALA A 492 -2.56 4.38 -31.23
CA ALA A 492 -2.90 5.79 -31.27
C ALA A 492 -4.40 6.00 -31.13
N THR A 493 -4.83 6.87 -30.21
CA THR A 493 -6.22 7.27 -30.04
C THR A 493 -6.38 8.75 -30.38
N GLY A 494 -6.76 9.04 -31.64
CA GLY A 494 -6.92 10.39 -32.19
C GLY A 494 -6.31 10.54 -33.58
N GLU A 495 -6.78 11.54 -34.35
CA GLU A 495 -6.25 11.82 -35.69
C GLU A 495 -4.83 12.41 -35.62
N GLY A 496 -3.95 11.99 -36.50
CA GLY A 496 -2.60 12.53 -36.66
C GLY A 496 -1.55 12.00 -35.67
N LEU A 497 -1.91 11.07 -34.77
CA LEU A 497 -0.98 10.53 -33.75
C LEU A 497 -0.18 9.30 -34.25
N GLY A 498 -0.43 8.79 -35.44
CA GLY A 498 0.23 7.61 -35.98
C GLY A 498 1.78 7.70 -35.95
N PRO A 499 2.38 8.75 -36.51
CA PRO A 499 3.84 8.91 -36.51
C PRO A 499 4.45 8.96 -35.10
N SER A 500 3.79 9.70 -34.18
CA SER A 500 4.23 9.78 -32.78
C SER A 500 4.10 8.43 -32.07
N ALA A 501 3.05 7.67 -32.35
CA ALA A 501 2.86 6.32 -31.80
C ALA A 501 3.94 5.33 -32.29
N GLU A 502 4.29 5.40 -33.56
CA GLU A 502 5.37 4.60 -34.13
C GLU A 502 6.71 4.94 -33.49
N TYR A 503 7.05 6.23 -33.40
CA TYR A 503 8.27 6.71 -32.74
C TYR A 503 8.34 6.28 -31.27
N PHE A 504 7.27 6.47 -30.50
CA PHE A 504 7.22 6.03 -29.12
C PHE A 504 7.33 4.50 -28.98
N GLY A 505 6.79 3.75 -29.92
CA GLY A 505 6.92 2.31 -29.97
C GLY A 505 8.39 1.85 -30.09
N GLU A 506 9.17 2.52 -30.95
CA GLU A 506 10.61 2.23 -31.10
C GLU A 506 11.38 2.61 -29.82
N ARG A 507 11.09 3.76 -29.23
CA ARG A 507 11.72 4.21 -27.97
C ARG A 507 11.41 3.25 -26.80
N LEU A 508 10.19 2.71 -26.70
CA LEU A 508 9.82 1.72 -25.69
C LEU A 508 10.64 0.41 -25.82
N VAL A 509 10.92 -0.03 -27.04
CA VAL A 509 11.75 -1.23 -27.24
C VAL A 509 13.19 -1.00 -26.77
N LEU A 510 13.76 0.19 -27.06
CA LEU A 510 15.08 0.56 -26.56
C LEU A 510 15.09 0.62 -25.04
N ALA A 511 14.13 1.34 -24.46
CA ALA A 511 13.98 1.45 -23.01
C ALA A 511 13.80 0.10 -22.31
N ALA A 512 13.05 -0.82 -22.89
CA ALA A 512 12.87 -2.17 -22.37
C ALA A 512 14.18 -2.98 -22.35
N SER A 513 15.03 -2.76 -23.36
CA SER A 513 16.35 -3.39 -23.42
C SER A 513 17.31 -2.78 -22.39
N GLU A 514 17.27 -1.45 -22.21
CA GLU A 514 18.11 -0.74 -21.26
C GLU A 514 17.72 -1.01 -19.81
N ALA A 515 16.41 -1.07 -19.52
CA ALA A 515 15.89 -1.34 -18.18
C ALA A 515 16.27 -2.75 -17.67
N GLY A 516 16.48 -3.72 -18.55
CA GLY A 516 16.96 -5.07 -18.21
C GLY A 516 16.05 -5.86 -17.27
N ARG A 517 14.75 -5.54 -17.21
CA ARG A 517 13.78 -6.15 -16.29
C ARG A 517 13.21 -7.46 -16.78
N TRP A 518 13.25 -7.68 -18.09
CA TRP A 518 12.79 -8.88 -18.80
C TRP A 518 13.60 -9.09 -20.07
N LYS A 519 13.39 -10.22 -20.72
CA LYS A 519 14.02 -10.56 -21.99
C LYS A 519 13.10 -10.14 -23.14
N PRO A 520 13.44 -9.11 -23.92
CA PRO A 520 12.62 -8.70 -25.04
C PRO A 520 12.52 -9.81 -26.11
N VAL A 521 11.32 -10.07 -26.59
CA VAL A 521 11.07 -10.98 -27.72
C VAL A 521 11.22 -10.22 -29.03
N GLU A 522 11.93 -10.80 -30.01
CA GLU A 522 12.16 -10.16 -31.31
C GLU A 522 10.85 -9.94 -32.10
N ARG A 523 10.73 -8.75 -32.70
CA ARG A 523 9.55 -8.31 -33.46
C ARG A 523 9.42 -8.91 -34.87
N LYS A 524 10.37 -9.69 -35.36
CA LYS A 524 10.40 -10.16 -36.76
C LYS A 524 9.12 -10.86 -37.22
N GLU A 525 8.42 -11.51 -36.32
CA GLU A 525 7.18 -12.24 -36.58
C GLU A 525 5.93 -11.40 -36.26
N LEU A 526 6.07 -10.22 -35.63
CA LEU A 526 4.94 -9.44 -35.10
C LEU A 526 3.95 -9.03 -36.21
N GLN A 527 4.44 -8.52 -37.35
CA GLN A 527 3.57 -8.14 -38.45
C GLN A 527 2.79 -9.32 -39.02
N ARG A 528 3.41 -10.49 -39.08
CA ARG A 528 2.74 -11.72 -39.52
C ARG A 528 1.67 -12.14 -38.53
N VAL A 529 1.99 -12.13 -37.23
CA VAL A 529 1.04 -12.46 -36.14
C VAL A 529 -0.14 -11.49 -36.14
N LEU A 530 0.08 -10.19 -36.30
CA LEU A 530 -0.98 -9.19 -36.36
C LEU A 530 -1.89 -9.40 -37.59
N ALA A 531 -1.32 -9.74 -38.73
CA ALA A 531 -2.08 -10.05 -39.94
C ALA A 531 -2.88 -11.35 -39.78
N GLU A 532 -2.32 -12.37 -39.14
CA GLU A 532 -2.95 -13.67 -38.88
C GLU A 532 -4.14 -13.54 -37.89
N LEU A 533 -4.04 -12.63 -36.92
CA LEU A 533 -5.10 -12.34 -35.95
C LEU A 533 -6.17 -11.38 -36.51
N GLU A 534 -6.02 -10.86 -37.74
CA GLU A 534 -6.87 -9.81 -38.34
C GLU A 534 -7.00 -8.58 -37.41
N LEU A 535 -5.97 -8.28 -36.63
CA LEU A 535 -6.00 -7.23 -35.62
C LEU A 535 -5.64 -5.86 -36.22
N GLN A 536 -6.46 -4.87 -35.92
CA GLN A 536 -6.08 -3.47 -36.07
C GLN A 536 -5.21 -3.05 -34.89
N LEU A 537 -4.24 -2.15 -35.11
CA LEU A 537 -3.37 -1.60 -34.06
C LEU A 537 -4.14 -1.05 -32.85
N SER A 538 -5.35 -0.51 -33.09
CA SER A 538 -6.24 -0.01 -32.02
C SER A 538 -6.71 -1.09 -31.05
N GLY A 539 -6.77 -2.37 -31.48
CA GLY A 539 -7.18 -3.49 -30.62
C GLY A 539 -6.09 -3.97 -29.68
N LEU A 540 -4.83 -3.65 -29.94
CA LEU A 540 -3.68 -4.13 -29.13
C LEU A 540 -3.61 -3.52 -27.71
N ALA A 541 -4.35 -2.46 -27.45
CA ALA A 541 -4.48 -1.87 -26.12
C ALA A 541 -5.38 -2.71 -25.19
N ASP A 542 -6.20 -3.62 -25.75
CA ASP A 542 -7.03 -4.54 -24.97
C ASP A 542 -6.18 -5.68 -24.38
N PRO A 543 -6.26 -5.96 -23.08
CA PRO A 543 -5.42 -6.98 -22.43
C PRO A 543 -5.60 -8.40 -22.99
N ALA A 544 -6.81 -8.80 -23.34
CA ALA A 544 -7.07 -10.13 -23.90
C ALA A 544 -6.46 -10.29 -25.30
N THR A 545 -6.51 -9.24 -26.09
CA THR A 545 -5.89 -9.17 -27.42
C THR A 545 -4.37 -9.16 -27.33
N ALA A 546 -3.81 -8.40 -26.39
CA ALA A 546 -2.38 -8.36 -26.08
C ALA A 546 -1.84 -9.73 -25.63
N ALA A 547 -2.61 -10.43 -24.79
CA ALA A 547 -2.27 -11.78 -24.34
C ALA A 547 -2.23 -12.79 -25.51
N ARG A 548 -3.21 -12.76 -26.41
CA ARG A 548 -3.24 -13.63 -27.59
C ARG A 548 -2.07 -13.36 -28.55
N ALA A 549 -1.73 -12.09 -28.76
CA ALA A 549 -0.55 -11.75 -29.56
C ALA A 549 0.75 -12.24 -28.88
N GLY A 550 0.86 -12.09 -27.58
CA GLY A 550 1.97 -12.58 -26.78
C GLY A 550 2.14 -14.10 -26.85
N GLU A 551 1.04 -14.86 -26.75
CA GLU A 551 1.04 -16.32 -26.86
C GLU A 551 1.60 -16.79 -28.21
N LEU A 552 1.16 -16.19 -29.32
CA LEU A 552 1.65 -16.53 -30.66
C LEU A 552 3.13 -16.16 -30.87
N LEU A 553 3.66 -15.21 -30.11
CA LEU A 553 5.06 -14.80 -30.13
C LEU A 553 5.93 -15.56 -29.11
N GLY A 554 5.33 -16.48 -28.34
CA GLY A 554 6.04 -17.25 -27.34
C GLY A 554 6.50 -16.42 -26.14
N ALA A 555 5.77 -15.35 -25.80
CA ALA A 555 6.05 -14.49 -24.67
C ALA A 555 5.23 -14.90 -23.43
N ASP A 556 5.78 -14.69 -22.25
CA ASP A 556 5.08 -14.84 -20.97
C ASP A 556 4.37 -13.54 -20.57
N LEU A 557 4.93 -12.42 -21.02
CA LEU A 557 4.50 -11.06 -20.73
C LEU A 557 4.29 -10.26 -22.02
N ALA A 558 3.35 -9.35 -22.03
CA ALA A 558 3.14 -8.41 -23.13
C ALA A 558 2.97 -6.98 -22.59
N VAL A 559 3.67 -6.01 -23.19
CA VAL A 559 3.42 -4.59 -22.92
C VAL A 559 2.48 -4.05 -24.00
N ALA A 560 1.28 -3.69 -23.59
CA ALA A 560 0.28 -3.05 -24.42
C ALA A 560 0.24 -1.54 -24.11
N SER A 561 0.26 -0.69 -25.14
CA SER A 561 0.40 0.75 -24.97
C SER A 561 -0.65 1.53 -25.74
N SER A 562 -1.11 2.66 -25.16
CA SER A 562 -2.06 3.58 -25.78
C SER A 562 -1.55 5.00 -25.69
N LEU A 563 -1.58 5.73 -26.81
CA LEU A 563 -1.16 7.13 -26.90
C LEU A 563 -2.37 8.04 -27.11
N TYR A 564 -2.46 9.08 -26.29
CA TYR A 564 -3.46 10.14 -26.37
C TYR A 564 -2.77 11.50 -26.46
N LEU A 565 -3.43 12.48 -27.07
CA LEU A 565 -3.06 13.88 -27.00
C LEU A 565 -4.14 14.61 -26.21
N ARG A 566 -3.75 15.19 -25.07
CA ARG A 566 -4.66 15.92 -24.20
C ARG A 566 -3.99 17.20 -23.73
N ASP A 567 -4.69 18.34 -23.85
CA ASP A 567 -4.22 19.66 -23.37
C ASP A 567 -2.80 20.04 -23.85
N GLY A 568 -2.45 19.64 -25.10
CA GLY A 568 -1.13 19.92 -25.69
C GLY A 568 -0.01 18.99 -25.23
N ARG A 569 -0.33 17.93 -24.46
CA ARG A 569 0.63 16.93 -23.98
C ARG A 569 0.29 15.55 -24.51
N TYR A 570 1.31 14.77 -24.81
CA TYR A 570 1.12 13.34 -25.05
C TYR A 570 1.01 12.60 -23.72
N GLU A 571 -0.02 11.76 -23.61
CA GLU A 571 -0.17 10.81 -22.51
C GLU A 571 -0.02 9.39 -23.06
N LEU A 572 1.05 8.74 -22.68
CA LEU A 572 1.35 7.35 -23.03
C LEU A 572 1.02 6.44 -21.86
N PHE A 573 0.00 5.62 -22.01
CA PHE A 573 -0.35 4.58 -21.02
C PHE A 573 0.26 3.25 -21.44
N LEU A 574 0.89 2.59 -20.49
CA LEU A 574 1.53 1.28 -20.64
C LEU A 574 0.86 0.28 -19.71
N ARG A 575 0.58 -0.92 -20.19
CA ARG A 575 0.02 -2.02 -19.39
C ARG A 575 0.90 -3.24 -19.55
N LEU A 576 1.38 -3.80 -18.46
CA LEU A 576 2.02 -5.10 -18.44
C LEU A 576 0.94 -6.17 -18.29
N VAL A 577 0.86 -7.07 -19.25
CA VAL A 577 -0.17 -8.12 -19.32
C VAL A 577 0.49 -9.48 -19.18
N ARG A 578 -0.05 -10.33 -18.33
CA ARG A 578 0.34 -11.74 -18.24
C ARG A 578 -0.33 -12.52 -19.37
N VAL A 579 0.46 -13.14 -20.25
CA VAL A 579 -0.06 -13.78 -21.45
C VAL A 579 -1.00 -14.95 -21.12
N SER A 580 -0.65 -15.78 -20.14
CA SER A 580 -1.42 -16.99 -19.77
C SER A 580 -2.81 -16.71 -19.18
N THR A 581 -3.05 -15.51 -18.63
CA THR A 581 -4.30 -15.18 -17.92
C THR A 581 -5.01 -13.94 -18.48
N ALA A 582 -4.36 -13.19 -19.38
CA ALA A 582 -4.78 -11.86 -19.83
C ALA A 582 -4.95 -10.82 -18.68
N GLU A 583 -4.34 -11.07 -17.54
CA GLU A 583 -4.39 -10.19 -16.37
C GLU A 583 -3.43 -9.00 -16.56
N VAL A 584 -3.89 -7.79 -16.25
CA VAL A 584 -3.04 -6.60 -16.19
C VAL A 584 -2.28 -6.63 -14.87
N LEU A 585 -0.97 -6.78 -14.94
CA LEU A 585 -0.09 -6.88 -13.78
C LEU A 585 0.36 -5.53 -13.25
N ALA A 586 0.53 -4.56 -14.13
CA ALA A 586 0.92 -3.18 -13.81
C ALA A 586 0.45 -2.22 -14.88
N VAL A 587 0.29 -0.96 -14.47
CA VAL A 587 0.02 0.17 -15.38
C VAL A 587 1.00 1.28 -15.07
N ALA A 588 1.65 1.83 -16.11
CA ALA A 588 2.46 3.02 -16.01
C ALA A 588 1.94 4.09 -16.98
N ARG A 589 2.24 5.35 -16.69
CA ARG A 589 1.88 6.49 -17.53
C ARG A 589 3.08 7.41 -17.67
N ALA A 590 3.41 7.79 -18.91
CA ALA A 590 4.35 8.86 -19.19
C ALA A 590 3.59 10.06 -19.77
N LYS A 591 3.81 11.25 -19.19
CA LYS A 591 3.35 12.54 -19.74
C LYS A 591 4.52 13.20 -20.43
N ILE A 592 4.33 13.56 -21.70
CA ILE A 592 5.39 14.09 -22.56
C ILE A 592 4.88 15.39 -23.17
N ASP A 593 5.56 16.49 -22.91
CA ASP A 593 5.22 17.79 -23.50
C ASP A 593 5.46 17.76 -25.02
N LYS A 594 4.50 18.27 -25.78
CA LYS A 594 4.58 18.33 -27.24
C LYS A 594 5.81 19.11 -27.74
N ASP A 595 6.30 20.04 -26.92
CA ASP A 595 7.46 20.88 -27.22
C ASP A 595 8.80 20.18 -27.04
N LEU A 596 8.81 18.91 -26.61
CA LEU A 596 10.02 18.07 -26.54
C LEU A 596 10.50 17.56 -27.91
N GLY A 597 10.05 18.16 -29.00
CA GLY A 597 10.64 17.94 -30.33
C GLY A 597 10.11 16.74 -31.12
N LEU A 598 8.82 16.45 -30.95
CA LEU A 598 8.11 15.37 -31.68
C LEU A 598 7.34 15.92 -32.86
#